data_2cce07313fbdd17b17d45572f6cf5442
#
_entry.id   2cce07313fbdd17b17d45572f6cf5442
#
_cell.length_a   1.000
_cell.length_b   1.000
_cell.length_c   1.000
_cell.angle_alpha   90.00
_cell.angle_beta   90.00
_cell.angle_gamma   90.00
#
_symmetry.space_group_name_H-M   'P 1'
#
loop_
_entity.id
_entity.type
_entity.pdbx_description
1 polymer ?
#
loop_
_entity_poly.entity_id
_entity_poly.type
_entity_poly.pdbx_seq_one_letter_code
_entity_poly.pdbx_strand_id
1 'polypeptide(L)'
;MDAEERKKELMEQNRVKDGMMFKMDWDPRIIGSKVLADGTKKKGIGNFIRDWSIDEFPQFFNVLKGDMSLVGTRPPTVDEWEKYEKHHRARLAMKPGITGLWQVSGRSNITDFEEVVKLDTQYITEWNMGLDLRILFKTVWVVFHRDGAM
;
A
#
# COMPACT_ATOMS: atom_id res chain seq x y z
N MET A 1 2.40 1.39 24.45
CA MET A 1 3.13 0.63 23.42
C MET A 1 2.76 1.23 22.07
N ASP A 2 3.71 1.86 21.41
CA ASP A 2 3.49 2.55 20.15
C ASP A 2 3.31 1.53 19.01
N ALA A 3 2.58 1.90 17.94
CA ALA A 3 2.34 1.05 16.79
C ALA A 3 3.64 0.63 16.08
N GLU A 4 4.67 1.48 16.12
CA GLU A 4 5.99 1.20 15.56
C GLU A 4 6.78 0.15 16.37
N GLU A 5 6.67 0.14 17.70
CA GLU A 5 7.29 -0.88 18.55
C GLU A 5 6.67 -2.26 18.25
N ARG A 6 5.34 -2.30 18.12
CA ARG A 6 4.63 -3.54 17.75
C ARG A 6 4.94 -4.00 16.32
N LYS A 7 5.25 -3.09 15.41
CA LYS A 7 5.68 -3.43 14.04
C LYS A 7 6.96 -4.27 14.07
N LYS A 8 7.92 -3.92 14.94
CA LYS A 8 9.19 -4.67 15.08
C LYS A 8 8.95 -6.11 15.55
N GLU A 9 8.06 -6.30 16.52
CA GLU A 9 7.71 -7.63 17.03
C GLU A 9 7.01 -8.51 15.98
N LEU A 10 6.28 -7.86 15.04
CA LEU A 10 5.53 -8.55 14.00
C LEU A 10 6.31 -8.75 12.69
N MET A 11 7.57 -8.31 12.62
CA MET A 11 8.39 -8.43 11.40
C MET A 11 8.58 -9.87 10.93
N GLU A 12 8.60 -10.84 11.85
CA GLU A 12 8.70 -12.27 11.52
C GLU A 12 7.47 -12.78 10.75
N GLN A 13 6.32 -12.12 10.89
CA GLN A 13 5.07 -12.44 10.20
C GLN A 13 4.89 -11.65 8.90
N ASN A 14 5.90 -10.86 8.51
CA ASN A 14 5.87 -10.09 7.27
C ASN A 14 5.90 -11.04 6.05
N ARG A 15 4.96 -10.86 5.12
CA ARG A 15 4.90 -11.61 3.86
C ARG A 15 6.00 -11.21 2.88
N VAL A 16 6.51 -9.99 2.98
CA VAL A 16 7.61 -9.48 2.16
C VAL A 16 8.92 -9.77 2.89
N LYS A 17 9.63 -10.79 2.43
CA LYS A 17 10.81 -11.33 3.12
C LYS A 17 11.95 -10.33 3.28
N ASP A 18 12.12 -9.44 2.30
CA ASP A 18 13.22 -8.46 2.30
C ASP A 18 12.98 -7.27 3.23
N GLY A 19 11.81 -7.22 3.89
CA GLY A 19 11.47 -6.13 4.80
C GLY A 19 11.39 -4.75 4.15
N MET A 20 11.40 -4.69 2.82
CA MET A 20 11.29 -3.46 2.01
C MET A 20 9.88 -2.89 2.03
N MET A 21 8.89 -3.70 2.40
CA MET A 21 7.52 -3.33 2.61
C MET A 21 6.92 -4.20 3.72
N PHE A 22 6.06 -3.62 4.56
CA PHE A 22 5.40 -4.37 5.63
C PHE A 22 4.01 -4.82 5.18
N LYS A 23 3.78 -6.14 5.13
CA LYS A 23 2.53 -6.74 4.69
C LYS A 23 2.20 -7.99 5.51
N MET A 24 1.01 -8.02 6.10
CA MET A 24 0.53 -9.14 6.91
C MET A 24 -0.88 -9.55 6.48
N ASP A 25 -1.21 -10.84 6.62
CA ASP A 25 -2.57 -11.35 6.41
C ASP A 25 -3.53 -10.92 7.52
N TRP A 26 -3.01 -10.75 8.72
CA TRP A 26 -3.76 -10.29 9.88
C TRP A 26 -2.90 -9.35 10.72
N ASP A 27 -3.30 -8.11 10.78
CA ASP A 27 -2.59 -7.08 11.56
C ASP A 27 -3.34 -6.82 12.88
N PRO A 28 -2.79 -7.26 14.03
CA PRO A 28 -3.43 -7.07 15.34
C PRO A 28 -3.40 -5.61 15.82
N ARG A 29 -2.66 -4.72 15.13
CA ARG A 29 -2.60 -3.28 15.44
C ARG A 29 -3.83 -2.53 14.95
N ILE A 30 -4.61 -3.12 14.05
CA ILE A 30 -5.83 -2.50 13.51
C ILE A 30 -6.86 -2.36 14.63
N ILE A 31 -7.39 -1.15 14.80
CA ILE A 31 -8.34 -0.81 15.87
C ILE A 31 -9.56 -1.74 15.84
N GLY A 32 -9.82 -2.36 16.98
CA GLY A 32 -10.95 -3.28 17.18
C GLY A 32 -10.71 -4.71 16.66
N SER A 33 -9.53 -5.00 16.05
CA SER A 33 -9.16 -6.37 15.72
C SER A 33 -8.86 -7.17 16.98
N LYS A 34 -9.41 -8.38 17.08
CA LYS A 34 -9.20 -9.28 18.23
C LYS A 34 -9.02 -10.71 17.74
N VAL A 35 -8.14 -11.44 18.42
CA VAL A 35 -8.07 -12.89 18.33
C VAL A 35 -8.78 -13.43 19.58
N LEU A 36 -9.82 -14.21 19.40
CA LEU A 36 -10.57 -14.83 20.49
C LEU A 36 -9.79 -16.02 21.07
N ALA A 37 -10.20 -16.47 22.26
CA ALA A 37 -9.53 -17.58 22.96
C ALA A 37 -9.54 -18.91 22.16
N ASP A 38 -10.47 -19.08 21.25
CA ASP A 38 -10.59 -20.21 20.32
C ASP A 38 -9.73 -20.06 19.04
N GLY A 39 -8.94 -18.97 18.95
CA GLY A 39 -8.11 -18.66 17.76
C GLY A 39 -8.87 -17.96 16.64
N THR A 40 -10.17 -17.72 16.78
CA THR A 40 -10.99 -17.01 15.77
C THR A 40 -10.57 -15.54 15.68
N LYS A 41 -10.35 -15.07 14.45
CA LYS A 41 -9.99 -13.68 14.15
C LYS A 41 -11.25 -12.84 13.93
N LYS A 42 -11.50 -11.86 14.80
CA LYS A 42 -12.65 -10.95 14.70
C LYS A 42 -12.19 -9.60 14.16
N LYS A 43 -12.74 -9.20 13.00
CA LYS A 43 -12.52 -7.89 12.41
C LYS A 43 -13.24 -6.81 13.22
N GLY A 44 -12.57 -5.67 13.42
CA GLY A 44 -13.12 -4.48 14.07
C GLY A 44 -13.40 -3.33 13.09
N ILE A 45 -13.74 -2.17 13.64
CA ILE A 45 -14.04 -0.97 12.84
C ILE A 45 -12.84 -0.52 11.99
N GLY A 46 -11.62 -0.68 12.48
CA GLY A 46 -10.41 -0.35 11.73
C GLY A 46 -10.26 -1.21 10.47
N ASN A 47 -10.66 -2.50 10.53
CA ASN A 47 -10.68 -3.35 9.34
C ASN A 47 -11.71 -2.87 8.32
N PHE A 48 -12.89 -2.43 8.76
CA PHE A 48 -13.90 -1.86 7.88
C PHE A 48 -13.36 -0.61 7.16
N ILE A 49 -12.74 0.31 7.91
CA ILE A 49 -12.13 1.53 7.36
C ILE A 49 -11.07 1.18 6.30
N ARG A 50 -10.22 0.19 6.59
CA ARG A 50 -9.15 -0.27 5.69
C ARG A 50 -9.69 -1.05 4.49
N ASP A 51 -10.68 -1.93 4.70
CA ASP A 51 -11.32 -2.71 3.63
C ASP A 51 -11.99 -1.80 2.58
N TRP A 52 -12.44 -0.60 2.99
CA TRP A 52 -13.03 0.42 2.13
C TRP A 52 -12.07 1.54 1.73
N SER A 53 -10.78 1.43 2.09
CA SER A 53 -9.75 2.44 1.83
C SER A 53 -10.13 3.85 2.33
N ILE A 54 -10.94 3.93 3.37
CA ILE A 54 -11.38 5.21 3.98
C ILE A 54 -10.19 5.89 4.68
N ASP A 55 -9.23 5.11 5.16
CA ASP A 55 -7.97 5.57 5.74
C ASP A 55 -7.08 6.33 4.75
N GLU A 56 -7.32 6.18 3.45
CA GLU A 56 -6.61 6.91 2.39
C GLU A 56 -7.28 8.29 2.09
N PHE A 57 -8.49 8.55 2.60
CA PHE A 57 -9.18 9.83 2.38
C PHE A 57 -8.38 11.07 2.81
N PRO A 58 -7.66 11.09 3.93
CA PRO A 58 -6.84 12.23 4.30
C PRO A 58 -5.75 12.59 3.27
N GLN A 59 -5.31 11.63 2.44
CA GLN A 59 -4.33 11.86 1.39
C GLN A 59 -4.87 12.77 0.27
N PHE A 60 -6.19 12.88 0.10
CA PHE A 60 -6.79 13.84 -0.83
C PHE A 60 -6.45 15.30 -0.49
N PHE A 61 -6.24 15.61 0.79
CA PHE A 61 -5.73 16.94 1.16
C PHE A 61 -4.31 17.18 0.65
N ASN A 62 -3.47 16.16 0.59
CA ASN A 62 -2.13 16.26 0.01
C ASN A 62 -2.20 16.44 -1.51
N VAL A 63 -3.20 15.84 -2.16
CA VAL A 63 -3.45 16.07 -3.60
C VAL A 63 -3.90 17.52 -3.84
N LEU A 64 -4.83 18.03 -3.04
CA LEU A 64 -5.29 19.43 -3.15
C LEU A 64 -4.19 20.44 -2.90
N LYS A 65 -3.25 20.14 -1.99
CA LYS A 65 -2.07 20.97 -1.74
C LYS A 65 -1.01 20.86 -2.83
N GLY A 66 -1.10 19.85 -3.70
CA GLY A 66 -0.10 19.58 -4.72
C GLY A 66 1.10 18.73 -4.26
N ASP A 67 1.09 18.20 -3.03
CA ASP A 67 2.16 17.33 -2.51
C ASP A 67 2.07 15.91 -3.10
N MET A 68 0.87 15.47 -3.46
CA MET A 68 0.59 14.17 -4.08
C MET A 68 -0.20 14.34 -5.38
N SER A 69 -0.22 13.29 -6.19
CA SER A 69 -1.11 13.10 -7.35
C SER A 69 -2.21 12.10 -7.01
N LEU A 70 -3.28 12.05 -7.82
CA LEU A 70 -4.25 10.95 -7.74
C LEU A 70 -3.60 9.63 -8.14
N VAL A 71 -2.87 9.62 -9.25
CA VAL A 71 -2.13 8.46 -9.77
C VAL A 71 -0.64 8.72 -9.66
N GLY A 72 0.11 7.75 -9.19
CA GLY A 72 1.55 7.83 -9.02
C GLY A 72 2.12 6.61 -8.33
N THR A 73 3.38 6.67 -7.97
CA THR A 73 4.04 5.62 -7.18
C THR A 73 3.69 5.77 -5.71
N ARG A 74 3.64 4.67 -4.96
CA ARG A 74 3.39 4.75 -3.51
C ARG A 74 4.60 5.39 -2.80
N PRO A 75 4.38 6.40 -1.93
CA PRO A 75 5.47 6.94 -1.13
C PRO A 75 5.99 5.87 -0.14
N PRO A 76 7.31 5.73 0.01
CA PRO A 76 7.89 4.87 1.03
C PRO A 76 7.73 5.49 2.42
N THR A 77 7.76 4.64 3.44
CA THR A 77 8.01 5.09 4.81
C THR A 77 9.51 5.38 4.99
N VAL A 78 9.88 6.08 6.07
CA VAL A 78 11.30 6.38 6.36
C VAL A 78 12.11 5.09 6.50
N ASP A 79 11.58 4.10 7.21
CA ASP A 79 12.23 2.80 7.41
C ASP A 79 12.41 2.01 6.09
N GLU A 80 11.47 2.14 5.17
CA GLU A 80 11.56 1.54 3.83
C GLU A 80 12.63 2.25 3.02
N TRP A 81 12.65 3.59 3.05
CA TRP A 81 13.62 4.41 2.35
C TRP A 81 15.07 4.12 2.74
N GLU A 82 15.34 3.91 4.02
CA GLU A 82 16.69 3.60 4.52
C GLU A 82 17.24 2.29 3.94
N LYS A 83 16.36 1.36 3.56
CA LYS A 83 16.72 0.07 2.96
C LYS A 83 16.84 0.12 1.44
N TYR A 84 16.43 1.23 0.80
CA TYR A 84 16.40 1.32 -0.65
C TYR A 84 17.80 1.35 -1.27
N GLU A 85 18.04 0.45 -2.19
CA GLU A 85 19.17 0.48 -3.10
C GLU A 85 18.98 1.56 -4.18
N LYS A 86 20.03 1.81 -4.97
CA LYS A 86 20.01 2.88 -5.99
C LYS A 86 18.88 2.69 -7.01
N HIS A 87 18.67 1.48 -7.49
CA HIS A 87 17.62 1.19 -8.49
C HIS A 87 16.22 1.33 -7.94
N HIS A 88 15.99 1.04 -6.65
CA HIS A 88 14.70 1.25 -5.98
C HIS A 88 14.28 2.72 -5.99
N ARG A 89 15.25 3.64 -5.96
CA ARG A 89 14.99 5.08 -5.94
C ARG A 89 14.41 5.59 -7.26
N ALA A 90 14.56 4.85 -8.37
CA ALA A 90 13.97 5.21 -9.65
C ALA A 90 12.44 5.41 -9.56
N ARG A 91 11.75 4.66 -8.69
CA ARG A 91 10.31 4.82 -8.45
C ARG A 91 9.90 6.16 -7.82
N LEU A 92 10.85 6.94 -7.34
CA LEU A 92 10.63 8.25 -6.72
C LEU A 92 10.84 9.41 -7.71
N ALA A 93 11.08 9.10 -8.99
CA ALA A 93 11.27 10.11 -10.03
C ALA A 93 9.97 10.85 -10.40
N MET A 94 8.83 10.39 -9.93
CA MET A 94 7.53 11.06 -10.07
C MET A 94 6.90 11.37 -8.72
N LYS A 95 5.96 12.33 -8.74
CA LYS A 95 5.13 12.67 -7.57
C LYS A 95 4.38 11.44 -7.09
N PRO A 96 4.34 11.17 -5.77
CA PRO A 96 3.62 10.04 -5.22
C PRO A 96 2.11 10.18 -5.48
N GLY A 97 1.44 9.04 -5.66
CA GLY A 97 0.00 8.97 -5.89
C GLY A 97 -0.76 8.27 -4.75
N ILE A 98 -2.06 8.53 -4.69
CA ILE A 98 -2.98 7.77 -3.83
C ILE A 98 -3.11 6.34 -4.38
N THR A 99 -3.22 6.20 -5.70
CA THR A 99 -3.22 4.92 -6.40
C THR A 99 -2.12 4.85 -7.45
N GLY A 100 -1.79 3.65 -7.91
CA GLY A 100 -0.74 3.45 -8.91
C GLY A 100 -0.83 2.10 -9.62
N LEU A 101 -0.01 1.92 -10.63
CA LEU A 101 -0.05 0.74 -11.50
C LEU A 101 0.09 -0.57 -10.72
N TRP A 102 1.06 -0.66 -9.79
CA TRP A 102 1.26 -1.88 -9.01
C TRP A 102 0.07 -2.18 -8.07
N GLN A 103 -0.55 -1.14 -7.51
CA GLN A 103 -1.68 -1.28 -6.60
C GLN A 103 -2.90 -1.90 -7.28
N VAL A 104 -3.13 -1.55 -8.56
CA VAL A 104 -4.24 -2.11 -9.34
C VAL A 104 -3.88 -3.39 -10.10
N SER A 105 -2.60 -3.79 -10.11
CA SER A 105 -2.11 -4.98 -10.82
C SER A 105 -2.01 -6.24 -9.95
N GLY A 106 -2.61 -6.23 -8.77
CA GLY A 106 -2.65 -7.39 -7.88
C GLY A 106 -1.96 -7.15 -6.54
N ARG A 107 -2.19 -5.97 -5.96
CA ARG A 107 -1.64 -5.52 -4.66
C ARG A 107 -1.48 -6.63 -3.61
N SER A 108 -2.50 -7.49 -3.48
CA SER A 108 -2.54 -8.56 -2.46
C SER A 108 -1.58 -9.70 -2.75
N ASN A 109 -1.30 -9.97 -4.02
CA ASN A 109 -0.56 -11.14 -4.46
C ASN A 109 0.92 -10.84 -4.69
N ILE A 110 1.29 -9.56 -4.86
CA ILE A 110 2.67 -9.16 -5.05
C ILE A 110 3.36 -9.16 -3.67
N THR A 111 4.25 -10.12 -3.48
CA THR A 111 5.07 -10.29 -2.25
C THR A 111 6.54 -9.99 -2.50
N ASP A 112 6.94 -9.82 -3.75
CA ASP A 112 8.27 -9.43 -4.18
C ASP A 112 8.33 -7.92 -4.38
N PHE A 113 9.23 -7.26 -3.68
CA PHE A 113 9.40 -5.80 -3.79
C PHE A 113 9.97 -5.39 -5.14
N GLU A 114 10.81 -6.22 -5.77
CA GLU A 114 11.34 -5.94 -7.10
C GLU A 114 10.24 -5.85 -8.16
N GLU A 115 9.18 -6.65 -8.02
CA GLU A 115 8.01 -6.54 -8.90
C GLU A 115 7.28 -5.20 -8.73
N VAL A 116 7.19 -4.70 -7.48
CA VAL A 116 6.65 -3.36 -7.21
C VAL A 116 7.49 -2.29 -7.90
N VAL A 117 8.82 -2.35 -7.74
CA VAL A 117 9.77 -1.42 -8.37
C VAL A 117 9.64 -1.44 -9.89
N LYS A 118 9.52 -2.63 -10.47
CA LYS A 118 9.34 -2.81 -11.92
C LYS A 118 8.05 -2.15 -12.41
N LEU A 119 6.92 -2.40 -11.76
CA LEU A 119 5.63 -1.81 -12.14
C LEU A 119 5.61 -0.28 -11.96
N ASP A 120 6.21 0.23 -10.89
CA ASP A 120 6.33 1.68 -10.67
C ASP A 120 7.24 2.32 -11.71
N THR A 121 8.37 1.69 -12.06
CA THR A 121 9.28 2.17 -13.10
C THR A 121 8.61 2.11 -14.48
N GLN A 122 7.86 1.05 -14.77
CA GLN A 122 7.07 0.94 -15.99
C GLN A 122 6.05 2.08 -16.08
N TYR A 123 5.32 2.36 -15.02
CA TYR A 123 4.38 3.49 -14.97
C TYR A 123 5.07 4.82 -15.30
N ILE A 124 6.26 5.07 -14.74
CA ILE A 124 7.01 6.31 -14.96
C ILE A 124 7.45 6.44 -16.43
N THR A 125 7.93 5.34 -17.03
CA THR A 125 8.46 5.34 -18.41
C THR A 125 7.37 5.36 -19.47
N GLU A 126 6.23 4.74 -19.21
CA GLU A 126 5.10 4.63 -20.14
C GLU A 126 4.00 5.65 -19.86
N TRP A 127 4.24 6.58 -18.95
CA TRP A 127 3.22 7.52 -18.48
C TRP A 127 2.52 8.26 -19.63
N ASN A 128 1.23 8.25 -19.58
CA ASN A 128 0.35 9.07 -20.40
C ASN A 128 -1.02 9.21 -19.70
N MET A 129 -1.78 10.22 -20.09
CA MET A 129 -3.11 10.51 -19.51
C MET A 129 -4.09 9.32 -19.64
N GLY A 130 -3.99 8.55 -20.71
CA GLY A 130 -4.84 7.36 -20.90
C GLY A 130 -4.51 6.25 -19.91
N LEU A 131 -3.24 6.11 -19.53
CA LEU A 131 -2.80 5.17 -18.49
C LEU A 131 -3.35 5.59 -17.12
N ASP A 132 -3.29 6.88 -16.78
CA ASP A 132 -3.86 7.42 -15.55
C ASP A 132 -5.36 7.14 -15.44
N LEU A 133 -6.12 7.45 -16.49
CA LEU A 133 -7.56 7.16 -16.52
C LEU A 133 -7.85 5.68 -16.34
N ARG A 134 -7.08 4.79 -17.00
CA ARG A 134 -7.22 3.34 -16.85
C ARG A 134 -6.96 2.89 -15.40
N ILE A 135 -5.91 3.43 -14.77
CA ILE A 135 -5.58 3.13 -13.38
C ILE A 135 -6.71 3.60 -12.45
N LEU A 136 -7.25 4.81 -12.65
CA LEU A 136 -8.35 5.33 -11.85
C LEU A 136 -9.61 4.46 -11.96
N PHE A 137 -10.02 4.09 -13.18
CA PHE A 137 -11.16 3.18 -13.38
C PHE A 137 -10.93 1.82 -12.72
N LYS A 138 -9.72 1.27 -12.84
CA LYS A 138 -9.37 -0.01 -12.22
C LYS A 138 -9.33 0.09 -10.70
N THR A 139 -8.89 1.23 -10.15
CA THR A 139 -8.92 1.48 -8.69
C THR A 139 -10.35 1.44 -8.16
N VAL A 140 -11.27 2.14 -8.81
CA VAL A 140 -12.70 2.11 -8.44
C VAL A 140 -13.23 0.68 -8.48
N TRP A 141 -12.92 -0.06 -9.55
CA TRP A 141 -13.31 -1.46 -9.67
C TRP A 141 -12.79 -2.31 -8.51
N VAL A 142 -11.48 -2.23 -8.21
CA VAL A 142 -10.83 -3.01 -7.13
C VAL A 142 -11.44 -2.69 -5.76
N VAL A 143 -11.72 -1.42 -5.48
CA VAL A 143 -12.36 -0.99 -4.21
C VAL A 143 -13.76 -1.60 -4.09
N PHE A 144 -14.57 -1.55 -5.13
CA PHE A 144 -15.94 -2.09 -5.10
C PHE A 144 -16.00 -3.61 -5.05
N HIS A 145 -15.07 -4.31 -5.73
CA HIS A 145 -15.02 -5.78 -5.73
C HIS A 145 -14.19 -6.35 -4.59
N ARG A 146 -13.61 -5.49 -3.75
CA ARG A 146 -12.73 -5.86 -2.62
C ARG A 146 -11.56 -6.77 -3.02
N ASP A 147 -11.17 -6.73 -4.28
CA ASP A 147 -10.03 -7.49 -4.79
C ASP A 147 -8.74 -6.83 -4.31
N GLY A 148 -8.22 -7.32 -3.18
CA GLY A 148 -6.93 -6.86 -2.65
C GLY A 148 -6.98 -5.96 -1.43
N ALA A 149 -8.13 -5.79 -0.77
CA ALA A 149 -8.19 -5.21 0.55
C ALA A 149 -7.69 -6.23 1.59
N MET A 150 -6.44 -6.11 1.95
CA MET A 150 -5.85 -6.75 3.13
C MET A 150 -5.02 -5.75 3.90
#